data_1c7e61fec61a4b5b548f359ec0545bc4
#
_entry.id   1c7e61fec61a4b5b548f359ec0545bc4
#
_cell.length_a   1.000
_cell.length_b   1.000
_cell.length_c   1.000
_cell.angle_alpha   90.00
_cell.angle_beta   90.00
_cell.angle_gamma   90.00
#
_symmetry.space_group_name_H-M   'P 1'
#
loop_
_entity.id
_entity.type
_entity.pdbx_description
1 polymer ?
#
loop_
_entity_poly.entity_id
_entity_poly.type
_entity_poly.pdbx_seq_one_letter_code
_entity_poly.pdbx_strand_id
1 'polypeptide(L)'
;ELLVTDDSMIVLNELSNPNHPLLKQLLEEAPGTYHHSMMVASLSANAVAEIGGRSLLTRVACYYHDIGKIKHANFFVENLPAGAENPHNFLLPEDSKQIIFGHVIDGAKILEEYNMPQMVIDICRQHHGTTLMKFFYVKAKERNPEIKESDFRYPGPRPQTREAGIVSIADTCEAAVRAMDHPTNEKIQAFVHNVIQ
;
A
#
# COMPACT_ATOMS: atom_id res chain seq x y z
N GLU A 1 -11.65 1.02 35.49
CA GLU A 1 -11.10 1.83 34.37
C GLU A 1 -10.82 0.87 33.23
N LEU A 2 -11.72 0.81 32.23
CA LEU A 2 -11.48 0.10 30.98
C LEU A 2 -10.36 0.87 30.29
N LEU A 3 -9.18 0.28 30.26
CA LEU A 3 -8.09 0.75 29.40
C LEU A 3 -8.57 0.67 27.96
N VAL A 4 -8.96 1.82 27.40
CA VAL A 4 -9.22 1.93 25.96
C VAL A 4 -7.85 1.84 25.29
N THR A 5 -7.53 0.64 24.80
CA THR A 5 -6.32 0.42 24.01
C THR A 5 -6.60 0.84 22.57
N ASP A 6 -5.57 1.18 21.82
CA ASP A 6 -5.65 1.51 20.39
C ASP A 6 -6.34 0.40 19.56
N ASP A 7 -6.36 -0.82 20.09
CA ASP A 7 -6.99 -2.01 19.50
C ASP A 7 -8.44 -2.21 19.96
N SER A 8 -9.01 -1.26 20.70
CA SER A 8 -10.39 -1.43 21.20
C SER A 8 -11.38 -1.50 20.04
N MET A 9 -12.40 -2.36 20.19
CA MET A 9 -13.48 -2.50 19.20
C MET A 9 -14.16 -1.17 18.89
N ILE A 10 -14.23 -0.25 19.86
CA ILE A 10 -14.85 1.08 19.69
C ILE A 10 -14.03 1.90 18.68
N VAL A 11 -12.69 1.98 18.89
CA VAL A 11 -11.78 2.70 18.00
C VAL A 11 -11.79 2.08 16.60
N LEU A 12 -11.67 0.76 16.48
CA LEU A 12 -11.67 0.08 15.18
C LEU A 12 -12.98 0.26 14.42
N ASN A 13 -14.13 0.24 15.10
CA ASN A 13 -15.43 0.51 14.48
C ASN A 13 -15.54 1.95 13.98
N GLU A 14 -15.03 2.93 14.73
CA GLU A 14 -14.99 4.32 14.32
C GLU A 14 -14.10 4.52 13.09
N LEU A 15 -12.92 3.94 13.09
CA LEU A 15 -11.97 4.01 11.96
C LEU A 15 -12.44 3.25 10.72
N SER A 16 -13.30 2.24 10.87
CA SER A 16 -13.90 1.53 9.73
C SER A 16 -15.12 2.23 9.12
N ASN A 17 -15.57 3.33 9.72
CA ASN A 17 -16.71 4.08 9.21
C ASN A 17 -16.34 4.77 7.88
N PRO A 18 -17.10 4.51 6.79
CA PRO A 18 -16.84 5.16 5.49
C PRO A 18 -16.94 6.70 5.52
N ASN A 19 -17.58 7.26 6.55
CA ASN A 19 -17.67 8.70 6.77
C ASN A 19 -16.47 9.30 7.51
N HIS A 20 -15.50 8.49 7.90
CA HIS A 20 -14.26 9.01 8.47
C HIS A 20 -13.61 10.02 7.51
N PRO A 21 -13.16 11.20 7.98
CA PRO A 21 -12.65 12.27 7.11
C PRO A 21 -11.60 11.82 6.12
N LEU A 22 -10.63 11.00 6.56
CA LEU A 22 -9.57 10.48 5.69
C LEU A 22 -10.09 9.52 4.62
N LEU A 23 -11.07 8.67 4.92
CA LEU A 23 -11.66 7.75 3.92
C LEU A 23 -12.49 8.51 2.89
N LYS A 24 -13.21 9.55 3.32
CA LYS A 24 -13.91 10.44 2.38
C LYS A 24 -12.93 11.16 1.46
N GLN A 25 -11.86 11.73 2.02
CA GLN A 25 -10.82 12.38 1.24
C GLN A 25 -10.17 11.42 0.25
N LEU A 26 -9.84 10.19 0.69
CA LEU A 26 -9.26 9.17 -0.18
C LEU A 26 -10.20 8.82 -1.34
N LEU A 27 -11.50 8.66 -1.07
CA LEU A 27 -12.50 8.38 -2.10
C LEU A 27 -12.65 9.53 -3.10
N GLU A 28 -12.60 10.77 -2.64
CA GLU A 28 -12.77 11.96 -3.47
C GLU A 28 -11.53 12.27 -4.33
N GLU A 29 -10.33 12.16 -3.74
CA GLU A 29 -9.09 12.57 -4.39
C GLU A 29 -8.36 11.41 -5.10
N ALA A 30 -8.51 10.18 -4.63
CA ALA A 30 -7.85 8.99 -5.14
C ALA A 30 -8.79 7.77 -5.15
N PRO A 31 -9.87 7.78 -5.95
CA PRO A 31 -10.90 6.74 -5.92
C PRO A 31 -10.37 5.34 -6.30
N GLY A 32 -9.40 5.26 -7.20
CA GLY A 32 -8.75 3.99 -7.54
C GLY A 32 -7.96 3.40 -6.36
N THR A 33 -7.23 4.25 -5.64
CA THR A 33 -6.53 3.85 -4.40
C THR A 33 -7.52 3.45 -3.30
N TYR A 34 -8.65 4.16 -3.16
CA TYR A 34 -9.71 3.76 -2.23
C TYR A 34 -10.20 2.34 -2.53
N HIS A 35 -10.54 2.05 -3.79
CA HIS A 35 -11.01 0.73 -4.20
C HIS A 35 -9.95 -0.35 -3.96
N HIS A 36 -8.70 -0.09 -4.36
CA HIS A 36 -7.56 -0.95 -4.08
C HIS A 36 -7.44 -1.28 -2.59
N SER A 37 -7.49 -0.26 -1.74
CA SER A 37 -7.39 -0.42 -0.28
C SER A 37 -8.50 -1.31 0.30
N MET A 38 -9.73 -1.22 -0.23
CA MET A 38 -10.84 -2.09 0.18
C MET A 38 -10.60 -3.55 -0.22
N MET A 39 -10.04 -3.79 -1.41
CA MET A 39 -9.69 -5.13 -1.88
C MET A 39 -8.55 -5.74 -1.05
N VAL A 40 -7.49 -5.00 -0.82
CA VAL A 40 -6.36 -5.42 0.03
C VAL A 40 -6.85 -5.72 1.46
N ALA A 41 -7.74 -4.88 2.00
CA ALA A 41 -8.33 -5.09 3.32
C ALA A 41 -9.10 -6.43 3.41
N SER A 42 -9.89 -6.75 2.39
CA SER A 42 -10.63 -8.00 2.34
C SER A 42 -9.70 -9.22 2.28
N LEU A 43 -8.71 -9.19 1.38
CA LEU A 43 -7.74 -10.26 1.21
C LEU A 43 -6.91 -10.47 2.48
N SER A 44 -6.36 -9.40 3.03
CA SER A 44 -5.51 -9.45 4.23
C SER A 44 -6.26 -9.92 5.46
N ALA A 45 -7.48 -9.42 5.69
CA ALA A 45 -8.28 -9.80 6.85
C ALA A 45 -8.63 -11.29 6.84
N ASN A 46 -8.98 -11.84 5.66
CA ASN A 46 -9.28 -13.26 5.52
C ASN A 46 -8.03 -14.11 5.77
N ALA A 47 -6.88 -13.76 5.17
CA ALA A 47 -5.63 -14.48 5.36
C ALA A 47 -5.13 -14.41 6.82
N VAL A 48 -5.25 -13.26 7.47
CA VAL A 48 -4.87 -13.08 8.88
C VAL A 48 -5.79 -13.90 9.80
N ALA A 49 -7.10 -13.99 9.50
CA ALA A 49 -8.02 -14.81 10.27
C ALA A 49 -7.62 -16.29 10.25
N GLU A 50 -7.21 -16.83 9.09
CA GLU A 50 -6.77 -18.22 8.95
C GLU A 50 -5.56 -18.59 9.82
N ILE A 51 -4.70 -17.63 10.11
CA ILE A 51 -3.52 -17.84 10.98
C ILE A 51 -3.74 -17.37 12.42
N GLY A 52 -4.99 -17.07 12.79
CA GLY A 52 -5.34 -16.63 14.16
C GLY A 52 -4.78 -15.27 14.54
N GLY A 53 -4.58 -14.37 13.58
CA GLY A 53 -4.12 -13.00 13.80
C GLY A 53 -5.28 -12.02 14.03
N ARG A 54 -4.94 -10.73 14.15
CA ARG A 54 -5.88 -9.63 14.43
C ARG A 54 -6.58 -9.15 13.17
N SER A 55 -7.55 -9.93 12.68
CA SER A 55 -8.20 -9.72 11.39
C SER A 55 -8.88 -8.36 11.24
N LEU A 56 -9.67 -7.91 12.26
CA LEU A 56 -10.36 -6.62 12.19
C LEU A 56 -9.37 -5.43 12.17
N LEU A 57 -8.35 -5.46 13.03
CA LEU A 57 -7.31 -4.44 13.05
C LEU A 57 -6.56 -4.38 11.72
N THR A 58 -6.22 -5.53 11.15
CA THR A 58 -5.57 -5.62 9.84
C THR A 58 -6.45 -5.04 8.74
N ARG A 59 -7.75 -5.37 8.74
CA ARG A 59 -8.72 -4.81 7.80
C ARG A 59 -8.75 -3.29 7.86
N VAL A 60 -8.87 -2.73 9.06
CA VAL A 60 -8.91 -1.28 9.27
C VAL A 60 -7.59 -0.62 8.83
N ALA A 61 -6.45 -1.20 9.20
CA ALA A 61 -5.15 -0.67 8.78
C ALA A 61 -5.00 -0.62 7.26
N CYS A 62 -5.51 -1.65 6.55
CA CYS A 62 -5.48 -1.66 5.09
C CYS A 62 -6.29 -0.54 4.45
N TYR A 63 -7.37 -0.07 5.07
CA TYR A 63 -8.14 1.06 4.53
C TYR A 63 -7.29 2.32 4.39
N TYR A 64 -6.27 2.48 5.22
CA TYR A 64 -5.43 3.67 5.32
C TYR A 64 -4.01 3.48 4.81
N HIS A 65 -3.59 2.24 4.45
CA HIS A 65 -2.18 1.95 4.17
C HIS A 65 -1.57 2.81 3.06
N ASP A 66 -2.40 3.22 2.11
CA ASP A 66 -2.04 3.99 0.92
C ASP A 66 -2.51 5.46 0.97
N ILE A 67 -2.93 5.97 2.13
CA ILE A 67 -3.50 7.32 2.27
C ILE A 67 -2.57 8.42 1.73
N GLY A 68 -1.27 8.22 1.76
CA GLY A 68 -0.30 9.18 1.26
C GLY A 68 -0.37 9.44 -0.24
N LYS A 69 -1.01 8.56 -1.01
CA LYS A 69 -1.20 8.74 -2.46
C LYS A 69 -2.10 9.94 -2.80
N ILE A 70 -2.90 10.44 -1.87
CA ILE A 70 -3.72 11.65 -2.09
C ILE A 70 -2.90 12.86 -2.52
N LYS A 71 -1.65 12.99 -2.07
CA LYS A 71 -0.79 14.11 -2.45
C LYS A 71 -0.44 14.17 -3.93
N HIS A 72 -0.37 13.01 -4.57
CA HIS A 72 0.02 12.87 -5.96
C HIS A 72 -0.83 11.80 -6.68
N ALA A 73 -2.15 11.81 -6.43
CA ALA A 73 -3.06 10.75 -6.89
C ALA A 73 -2.94 10.43 -8.39
N ASN A 74 -2.77 11.45 -9.21
CA ASN A 74 -2.64 11.31 -10.68
C ASN A 74 -1.33 10.66 -11.15
N PHE A 75 -0.39 10.40 -10.25
CA PHE A 75 0.84 9.65 -10.55
C PHE A 75 0.73 8.16 -10.23
N PHE A 76 -0.41 7.71 -9.72
CA PHE A 76 -0.66 6.29 -9.43
C PHE A 76 -1.68 5.75 -10.41
N VAL A 77 -1.29 4.71 -11.14
CA VAL A 77 -2.02 4.19 -12.32
C VAL A 77 -3.45 3.79 -12.03
N GLU A 78 -3.74 3.35 -10.82
CA GLU A 78 -5.09 2.98 -10.37
C GLU A 78 -6.06 4.17 -10.36
N ASN A 79 -5.54 5.40 -10.28
CA ASN A 79 -6.35 6.63 -10.28
C ASN A 79 -6.45 7.29 -11.66
N LEU A 80 -5.78 6.76 -12.66
CA LEU A 80 -5.80 7.32 -14.00
C LEU A 80 -7.07 6.91 -14.75
N PRO A 81 -7.64 7.80 -15.60
CA PRO A 81 -8.70 7.43 -16.52
C PRO A 81 -8.24 6.30 -17.46
N ALA A 82 -9.19 5.49 -17.90
CA ALA A 82 -8.91 4.44 -18.88
C ALA A 82 -8.28 5.03 -20.15
N GLY A 83 -7.15 4.46 -20.58
CA GLY A 83 -6.40 4.91 -21.75
C GLY A 83 -5.53 6.15 -21.54
N ALA A 84 -5.47 6.69 -20.33
CA ALA A 84 -4.55 7.79 -20.01
C ALA A 84 -3.10 7.30 -20.05
N GLU A 85 -2.22 8.18 -20.54
CA GLU A 85 -0.79 7.89 -20.54
C GLU A 85 -0.21 7.99 -19.13
N ASN A 86 0.67 7.04 -18.78
CA ASN A 86 1.32 7.03 -17.48
C ASN A 86 2.27 8.23 -17.33
N PRO A 87 2.05 9.15 -16.37
CA PRO A 87 2.86 10.35 -16.22
C PRO A 87 4.33 10.05 -15.90
N HIS A 88 4.64 8.87 -15.36
CA HIS A 88 6.02 8.44 -15.13
C HIS A 88 6.81 8.21 -16.43
N ASN A 89 6.16 8.13 -17.57
CA ASN A 89 6.84 8.05 -18.88
C ASN A 89 7.59 9.34 -19.22
N PHE A 90 7.19 10.48 -18.63
CA PHE A 90 7.75 11.81 -18.86
C PHE A 90 8.72 12.28 -17.78
N LEU A 91 8.96 11.47 -16.75
CA LEU A 91 9.82 11.79 -15.62
C LEU A 91 11.13 11.03 -15.68
N LEU A 92 12.14 11.59 -15.02
CA LEU A 92 13.35 10.86 -14.69
C LEU A 92 13.01 9.75 -13.68
N PRO A 93 13.72 8.61 -13.73
CA PRO A 93 13.53 7.53 -12.76
C PRO A 93 13.64 7.99 -11.30
N GLU A 94 14.54 8.95 -11.04
CA GLU A 94 14.77 9.52 -9.71
C GLU A 94 13.57 10.34 -9.21
N ASP A 95 12.93 11.11 -10.10
CA ASP A 95 11.73 11.89 -9.78
C ASP A 95 10.53 10.97 -9.54
N SER A 96 10.36 9.95 -10.40
CA SER A 96 9.35 8.91 -10.22
C SER A 96 9.50 8.19 -8.89
N LYS A 97 10.73 7.83 -8.53
CA LYS A 97 11.04 7.22 -7.24
C LYS A 97 10.61 8.10 -6.07
N GLN A 98 10.92 9.39 -6.10
CA GLN A 98 10.55 10.30 -5.02
C GLN A 98 9.04 10.40 -4.81
N ILE A 99 8.27 10.50 -5.89
CA ILE A 99 6.81 10.52 -5.83
C ILE A 99 6.27 9.22 -5.23
N ILE A 100 6.77 8.08 -5.71
CA ILE A 100 6.28 6.78 -5.28
C ILE A 100 6.71 6.48 -3.83
N PHE A 101 7.96 6.73 -3.43
CA PHE A 101 8.38 6.56 -2.03
C PHE A 101 7.67 7.55 -1.11
N GLY A 102 7.36 8.74 -1.63
CA GLY A 102 6.67 9.78 -0.88
C GLY A 102 5.36 9.32 -0.27
N HIS A 103 4.59 8.44 -0.94
CA HIS A 103 3.29 8.03 -0.40
C HIS A 103 3.40 7.30 0.95
N VAL A 104 4.45 6.51 1.16
CA VAL A 104 4.69 5.82 2.43
C VAL A 104 5.03 6.82 3.55
N ILE A 105 5.90 7.78 3.24
CA ILE A 105 6.34 8.80 4.20
C ILE A 105 5.21 9.77 4.54
N ASP A 106 4.55 10.27 3.52
CA ASP A 106 3.43 11.21 3.67
C ASP A 106 2.20 10.54 4.30
N GLY A 107 1.93 9.29 3.94
CA GLY A 107 0.87 8.49 4.56
C GLY A 107 1.08 8.35 6.06
N ALA A 108 2.28 7.98 6.48
CA ALA A 108 2.59 7.87 7.91
C ALA A 108 2.40 9.21 8.65
N LYS A 109 2.85 10.33 8.07
CA LYS A 109 2.65 11.67 8.65
C LYS A 109 1.18 12.04 8.80
N ILE A 110 0.37 11.81 7.76
CA ILE A 110 -1.08 12.05 7.80
C ILE A 110 -1.71 11.23 8.93
N LEU A 111 -1.37 9.95 9.05
CA LEU A 111 -1.91 9.07 10.08
C LEU A 111 -1.48 9.50 11.50
N GLU A 112 -0.25 9.97 11.67
CA GLU A 112 0.25 10.54 12.92
C GLU A 112 -0.51 11.82 13.31
N GLU A 113 -0.76 12.72 12.37
CA GLU A 113 -1.52 13.96 12.58
C GLU A 113 -2.97 13.69 13.00
N TYR A 114 -3.55 12.59 12.54
CA TYR A 114 -4.89 12.13 12.94
C TYR A 114 -4.91 11.24 14.18
N ASN A 115 -3.77 11.09 14.87
CA ASN A 115 -3.61 10.24 16.06
C ASN A 115 -4.11 8.81 15.85
N MET A 116 -3.81 8.23 14.68
CA MET A 116 -4.18 6.86 14.37
C MET A 116 -3.44 5.85 15.24
N PRO A 117 -4.03 4.67 15.50
CA PRO A 117 -3.35 3.59 16.21
C PRO A 117 -1.99 3.26 15.60
N GLN A 118 -1.00 2.97 16.45
CA GLN A 118 0.36 2.70 16.00
C GLN A 118 0.44 1.61 14.94
N MET A 119 -0.36 0.54 15.06
CA MET A 119 -0.39 -0.54 14.08
C MET A 119 -0.84 -0.09 12.69
N VAL A 120 -1.76 0.88 12.60
CA VAL A 120 -2.20 1.46 11.32
C VAL A 120 -1.05 2.23 10.67
N ILE A 121 -0.33 3.03 11.46
CA ILE A 121 0.86 3.77 11.02
C ILE A 121 1.97 2.80 10.59
N ASP A 122 2.20 1.75 11.36
CA ASP A 122 3.24 0.76 11.09
C ASP A 122 2.97 -0.02 9.79
N ILE A 123 1.73 -0.42 9.53
CA ILE A 123 1.36 -1.08 8.27
C ILE A 123 1.57 -0.13 7.09
N CYS A 124 1.19 1.15 7.21
CA CYS A 124 1.47 2.15 6.18
C CYS A 124 2.97 2.27 5.88
N ARG A 125 3.82 2.30 6.91
CA ARG A 125 5.27 2.38 6.73
C ARG A 125 5.90 1.12 6.16
N GLN A 126 5.34 -0.05 6.47
CA GLN A 126 6.00 -1.33 6.28
C GLN A 126 5.52 -2.13 5.06
N HIS A 127 4.37 -1.78 4.47
CA HIS A 127 3.74 -2.62 3.44
C HIS A 127 4.60 -2.85 2.19
N HIS A 128 5.49 -1.93 1.86
CA HIS A 128 6.49 -2.12 0.80
C HIS A 128 7.87 -2.58 1.32
N GLY A 129 8.07 -2.57 2.62
CA GLY A 129 9.34 -2.96 3.25
C GLY A 129 10.55 -2.21 2.68
N THR A 130 11.52 -2.96 2.21
CA THR A 130 12.72 -2.48 1.51
C THR A 130 12.77 -2.98 0.06
N THR A 131 11.63 -3.18 -0.56
CA THR A 131 11.51 -3.72 -1.92
C THR A 131 12.18 -2.79 -2.92
N LEU A 132 12.85 -3.38 -3.91
CA LEU A 132 13.50 -2.66 -5.00
C LEU A 132 12.47 -2.23 -6.05
N MET A 133 12.46 -0.97 -6.41
CA MET A 133 11.76 -0.45 -7.59
C MET A 133 12.54 -0.80 -8.87
N LYS A 134 12.53 -2.07 -9.22
CA LYS A 134 13.41 -2.65 -10.26
C LYS A 134 13.31 -1.93 -11.60
N PHE A 135 12.11 -1.60 -12.05
CA PHE A 135 11.89 -0.93 -13.33
C PHE A 135 12.61 0.43 -13.40
N PHE A 136 12.45 1.26 -12.38
CA PHE A 136 13.09 2.59 -12.33
C PHE A 136 14.58 2.49 -12.07
N TYR A 137 15.02 1.52 -11.27
CA TYR A 137 16.44 1.25 -11.05
C TYR A 137 17.17 0.88 -12.34
N VAL A 138 16.60 -0.02 -13.14
CA VAL A 138 17.20 -0.43 -14.43
C VAL A 138 17.30 0.76 -15.36
N LYS A 139 16.23 1.54 -15.52
CA LYS A 139 16.24 2.77 -16.34
C LYS A 139 17.25 3.81 -15.87
N ALA A 140 17.39 4.01 -14.56
CA ALA A 140 18.36 4.94 -13.99
C ALA A 140 19.79 4.45 -14.26
N LYS A 141 20.04 3.16 -14.11
CA LYS A 141 21.36 2.55 -14.31
C LYS A 141 21.82 2.57 -15.76
N GLU A 142 20.90 2.47 -16.73
CA GLU A 142 21.20 2.65 -18.17
C GLU A 142 21.73 4.06 -18.47
N ARG A 143 21.29 5.07 -17.72
CA ARG A 143 21.73 6.46 -17.87
C ARG A 143 22.98 6.80 -17.06
N ASN A 144 23.12 6.22 -15.88
CA ASN A 144 24.25 6.40 -14.98
C ASN A 144 24.63 5.08 -14.31
N PRO A 145 25.70 4.41 -14.77
CA PRO A 145 26.16 3.13 -14.22
C PRO A 145 26.55 3.14 -12.75
N GLU A 146 26.84 4.33 -12.17
CA GLU A 146 27.23 4.49 -10.76
C GLU A 146 26.04 4.43 -9.78
N ILE A 147 24.82 4.44 -10.29
CA ILE A 147 23.61 4.33 -9.46
C ILE A 147 23.59 3.02 -8.70
N LYS A 148 23.33 3.12 -7.39
CA LYS A 148 23.27 1.95 -6.50
C LYS A 148 21.85 1.43 -6.39
N GLU A 149 21.72 0.14 -6.21
CA GLU A 149 20.42 -0.51 -5.96
C GLU A 149 19.75 0.04 -4.70
N SER A 150 20.54 0.35 -3.66
CA SER A 150 20.05 0.98 -2.42
C SER A 150 19.30 2.28 -2.64
N ASP A 151 19.62 3.03 -3.72
CA ASP A 151 18.99 4.32 -4.01
C ASP A 151 17.55 4.15 -4.51
N PHE A 152 17.17 2.95 -4.95
CA PHE A 152 15.87 2.60 -5.47
C PHE A 152 15.12 1.57 -4.62
N ARG A 153 15.55 1.34 -3.38
CA ARG A 153 14.81 0.54 -2.41
C ARG A 153 13.93 1.42 -1.54
N TYR A 154 12.72 0.95 -1.25
CA TYR A 154 11.86 1.60 -0.25
C TYR A 154 12.58 1.77 1.08
N PRO A 155 12.27 2.84 1.85
CA PRO A 155 13.00 3.17 3.07
C PRO A 155 12.80 2.17 4.21
N GLY A 156 11.77 1.33 4.13
CA GLY A 156 11.45 0.39 5.19
C GLY A 156 10.75 1.04 6.40
N PRO A 157 10.74 0.32 7.53
CA PRO A 157 11.33 -1.00 7.74
C PRO A 157 10.61 -2.14 7.02
N ARG A 158 11.21 -3.33 6.99
CA ARG A 158 10.50 -4.55 6.57
C ARG A 158 9.33 -4.83 7.51
N PRO A 159 8.29 -5.58 7.05
CA PRO A 159 7.19 -5.98 7.91
C PRO A 159 7.68 -6.61 9.22
N GLN A 160 7.21 -6.09 10.35
CA GLN A 160 7.65 -6.50 11.68
C GLN A 160 6.64 -7.44 12.38
N THR A 161 5.44 -7.58 11.81
CA THR A 161 4.38 -8.45 12.32
C THR A 161 3.86 -9.37 11.22
N ARG A 162 3.19 -10.46 11.60
CA ARG A 162 2.53 -11.36 10.64
C ARG A 162 1.48 -10.63 9.82
N GLU A 163 0.73 -9.76 10.46
CA GLU A 163 -0.30 -8.92 9.82
C GLU A 163 0.32 -8.02 8.76
N ALA A 164 1.39 -7.29 9.09
CA ALA A 164 2.08 -6.44 8.13
C ALA A 164 2.69 -7.23 6.95
N GLY A 165 3.20 -8.42 7.21
CA GLY A 165 3.71 -9.32 6.17
C GLY A 165 2.61 -9.77 5.21
N ILE A 166 1.45 -10.15 5.74
CA ILE A 166 0.30 -10.54 4.92
C ILE A 166 -0.22 -9.35 4.10
N VAL A 167 -0.28 -8.16 4.69
CA VAL A 167 -0.68 -6.94 3.95
C VAL A 167 0.27 -6.69 2.78
N SER A 168 1.58 -6.80 2.98
CA SER A 168 2.58 -6.64 1.92
C SER A 168 2.37 -7.63 0.76
N ILE A 169 2.06 -8.88 1.06
CA ILE A 169 1.77 -9.92 0.06
C ILE A 169 0.45 -9.59 -0.66
N ALA A 170 -0.61 -9.27 0.08
CA ALA A 170 -1.93 -9.00 -0.48
C ALA A 170 -1.92 -7.76 -1.38
N ASP A 171 -1.23 -6.70 -0.97
CA ASP A 171 -1.02 -5.48 -1.75
C ASP A 171 -0.33 -5.80 -3.08
N THR A 172 0.79 -6.53 -3.03
CA THR A 172 1.52 -6.96 -4.22
C THR A 172 0.66 -7.81 -5.15
N CYS A 173 -0.11 -8.76 -4.60
CA CYS A 173 -0.96 -9.65 -5.37
C CYS A 173 -2.12 -8.90 -6.03
N GLU A 174 -2.80 -8.01 -5.30
CA GLU A 174 -3.91 -7.21 -5.86
C GLU A 174 -3.42 -6.36 -7.02
N ALA A 175 -2.36 -5.59 -6.82
CA ALA A 175 -1.80 -4.71 -7.83
C ALA A 175 -1.37 -5.47 -9.09
N ALA A 176 -0.71 -6.61 -8.93
CA ALA A 176 -0.25 -7.42 -10.05
C ALA A 176 -1.41 -8.08 -10.82
N VAL A 177 -2.40 -8.63 -10.11
CA VAL A 177 -3.57 -9.26 -10.76
C VAL A 177 -4.39 -8.22 -11.52
N ARG A 178 -4.58 -7.04 -10.96
CA ARG A 178 -5.25 -5.92 -11.62
C ARG A 178 -4.53 -5.47 -12.90
N ALA A 179 -3.21 -5.56 -12.92
CA ALA A 179 -2.38 -5.20 -14.08
C ALA A 179 -2.24 -6.35 -15.11
N MET A 180 -2.69 -7.57 -14.80
CA MET A 180 -2.60 -8.70 -15.73
C MET A 180 -3.49 -8.49 -16.95
N ASP A 181 -2.91 -8.77 -18.12
CA ASP A 181 -3.69 -8.93 -19.35
C ASP A 181 -4.33 -10.33 -19.36
N HIS A 182 -5.67 -10.38 -19.43
CA HIS A 182 -6.46 -11.62 -19.39
C HIS A 182 -6.10 -12.55 -18.19
N PRO A 183 -6.38 -12.14 -16.94
CA PRO A 183 -6.10 -12.97 -15.78
C PRO A 183 -6.94 -14.24 -15.79
N THR A 184 -6.27 -15.40 -15.67
CA THR A 184 -6.91 -16.70 -15.43
C THR A 184 -6.61 -17.18 -14.01
N ASN A 185 -7.41 -18.10 -13.49
CA ASN A 185 -7.16 -18.68 -12.16
C ASN A 185 -5.76 -19.28 -12.05
N GLU A 186 -5.29 -19.94 -13.10
CA GLU A 186 -3.96 -20.56 -13.15
C GLU A 186 -2.85 -19.51 -13.08
N LYS A 187 -2.97 -18.40 -13.83
CA LYS A 187 -2.01 -17.29 -13.80
C LYS A 187 -1.97 -16.62 -12.43
N ILE A 188 -3.13 -16.40 -11.81
CA ILE A 188 -3.24 -15.80 -10.48
C ILE A 188 -2.61 -16.71 -9.43
N GLN A 189 -2.94 -18.00 -9.44
CA GLN A 189 -2.36 -18.97 -8.50
C GLN A 189 -0.84 -19.07 -8.64
N ALA A 190 -0.32 -19.14 -9.86
CA ALA A 190 1.11 -19.18 -10.12
C ALA A 190 1.83 -17.92 -9.60
N PHE A 191 1.23 -16.75 -9.81
CA PHE A 191 1.78 -15.47 -9.32
C PHE A 191 1.80 -15.43 -7.79
N VAL A 192 0.67 -15.73 -7.14
CA VAL A 192 0.55 -15.74 -5.67
C VAL A 192 1.56 -16.72 -5.06
N HIS A 193 1.68 -17.92 -5.64
CA HIS A 193 2.66 -18.91 -5.18
C HIS A 193 4.09 -18.38 -5.23
N ASN A 194 4.47 -17.69 -6.31
CA ASN A 194 5.81 -17.09 -6.46
C ASN A 194 6.06 -15.92 -5.48
N VAL A 195 5.03 -15.18 -5.10
CA VAL A 195 5.17 -14.06 -4.14
C VAL A 195 5.36 -14.58 -2.72
N ILE A 196 4.76 -15.75 -2.38
CA ILE A 196 4.82 -16.32 -1.03
C ILE A 196 6.15 -17.07 -0.78
N GLN A 197 6.83 -17.55 -1.82
CA GLN A 197 8.15 -18.21 -1.72
C GLN A 197 9.29 -17.23 -1.51
#